data_69f82bcb423a7cfa2873391ea49cfac8
#
_entry.id   69f82bcb423a7cfa2873391ea49cfac8
#
_cell.length_a   1.000
_cell.length_b   1.000
_cell.length_c   1.000
_cell.angle_alpha   90.00
_cell.angle_beta   90.00
_cell.angle_gamma   90.00
#
_symmetry.space_group_name_H-M   'P 1'
#
loop_
_entity.id
_entity.type
_entity.pdbx_description
1 polymer ?
#
loop_
_entity_poly.entity_id
_entity_poly.type
_entity_poly.pdbx_seq_one_letter_code
_entity_poly.pdbx_strand_id
1 'polypeptide(L)'
;MAVIGYIRVSTDKQDAAKQRHLLLEYAQQHQLMIEEFIEVEISSRKSRKERRIDELLSRLNKNDLLLVAELSRLGRNMMEVLNIITELSERDVEIVFVRQPELSTTGPHGKLLLAIYSYFAETERDFISVTTKQGLAAAKANGVQLGRPRGSKNKERILDPYKEQIKHYLQMGLNLASIQTIINNQLEQPITYTSYRYFVRHDQDLWPLWKDQKEKTST
;
A
#
# COMPACT_ATOMS: atom_id res chain seq x y z
N MET A 1 -17.91 16.39 -12.48
CA MET A 1 -18.23 14.95 -12.56
C MET A 1 -17.49 14.41 -13.78
N ALA A 2 -16.32 13.86 -13.57
CA ALA A 2 -15.59 13.15 -14.61
C ALA A 2 -16.14 11.71 -14.73
N VAL A 3 -16.06 11.14 -15.93
CA VAL A 3 -16.42 9.73 -16.17
C VAL A 3 -15.18 8.98 -16.61
N ILE A 4 -14.75 7.99 -15.84
CA ILE A 4 -13.57 7.17 -16.13
C ILE A 4 -14.00 5.75 -16.45
N GLY A 5 -13.51 5.20 -17.56
CA GLY A 5 -13.69 3.81 -17.93
C GLY A 5 -12.53 2.94 -17.47
N TYR A 6 -12.79 1.87 -16.72
CA TYR A 6 -11.75 0.89 -16.36
C TYR A 6 -11.93 -0.40 -17.14
N ILE A 7 -10.87 -0.82 -17.84
CA ILE A 7 -10.84 -1.99 -18.70
C ILE A 7 -9.69 -2.91 -18.23
N ARG A 8 -10.00 -4.18 -17.99
CA ARG A 8 -8.99 -5.18 -17.66
C ARG A 8 -9.16 -6.46 -18.48
N VAL A 9 -8.08 -6.83 -19.16
CA VAL A 9 -8.01 -8.06 -19.96
C VAL A 9 -6.79 -8.89 -19.56
N SER A 10 -6.81 -10.20 -19.82
CA SER A 10 -5.67 -11.07 -19.52
C SER A 10 -4.56 -10.93 -20.57
N THR A 11 -4.88 -11.18 -21.84
CA THR A 11 -3.96 -11.08 -23.00
C THR A 11 -4.74 -10.88 -24.30
N ASP A 12 -6.06 -10.91 -24.24
CA ASP A 12 -6.93 -10.87 -25.41
C ASP A 12 -7.30 -9.42 -25.74
N LYS A 13 -6.67 -8.88 -26.79
CA LYS A 13 -6.97 -7.54 -27.31
C LYS A 13 -8.41 -7.40 -27.81
N GLN A 14 -9.03 -8.51 -28.26
CA GLN A 14 -10.44 -8.47 -28.69
C GLN A 14 -11.37 -8.24 -27.50
N ASP A 15 -11.03 -8.79 -26.31
CA ASP A 15 -11.83 -8.55 -25.09
C ASP A 15 -11.72 -7.08 -24.62
N ALA A 16 -10.55 -6.45 -24.77
CA ALA A 16 -10.39 -5.01 -24.49
C ALA A 16 -11.28 -4.16 -25.39
N ALA A 17 -11.27 -4.42 -26.71
CA ALA A 17 -12.09 -3.68 -27.66
C ALA A 17 -13.60 -3.87 -27.38
N LYS A 18 -14.03 -5.09 -27.01
CA LYS A 18 -15.42 -5.39 -26.64
C LYS A 18 -15.84 -4.65 -25.36
N GLN A 19 -14.96 -4.62 -24.34
CA GLN A 19 -15.24 -3.88 -23.11
C GLN A 19 -15.32 -2.38 -23.39
N ARG A 20 -14.38 -1.82 -24.16
CA ARG A 20 -14.38 -0.41 -24.55
C ARG A 20 -15.68 -0.06 -25.29
N HIS A 21 -16.07 -0.84 -26.26
CA HIS A 21 -17.30 -0.64 -27.03
C HIS A 21 -18.53 -0.63 -26.10
N LEU A 22 -18.62 -1.61 -25.20
CA LEU A 22 -19.72 -1.70 -24.22
C LEU A 22 -19.81 -0.45 -23.33
N LEU A 23 -18.66 0.06 -22.83
CA LEU A 23 -18.65 1.23 -21.97
C LEU A 23 -19.02 2.51 -22.76
N LEU A 24 -18.58 2.62 -24.02
CA LEU A 24 -18.94 3.74 -24.90
C LEU A 24 -20.42 3.73 -25.26
N GLU A 25 -20.99 2.55 -25.57
CA GLU A 25 -22.42 2.38 -25.84
C GLU A 25 -23.27 2.79 -24.64
N TYR A 26 -22.90 2.32 -23.44
CA TYR A 26 -23.56 2.73 -22.20
C TYR A 26 -23.48 4.25 -21.98
N ALA A 27 -22.30 4.82 -22.15
CA ALA A 27 -22.10 6.27 -21.99
C ALA A 27 -22.95 7.07 -22.98
N GLN A 28 -23.04 6.65 -24.24
CA GLN A 28 -23.88 7.27 -25.25
C GLN A 28 -25.37 7.20 -24.89
N GLN A 29 -25.86 6.05 -24.44
CA GLN A 29 -27.26 5.85 -24.04
C GLN A 29 -27.66 6.74 -22.85
N HIS A 30 -26.70 7.02 -21.94
CA HIS A 30 -26.94 7.82 -20.75
C HIS A 30 -26.46 9.27 -20.89
N GLN A 31 -26.10 9.71 -22.11
CA GLN A 31 -25.60 11.07 -22.39
C GLN A 31 -24.36 11.44 -21.53
N LEU A 32 -23.51 10.47 -21.26
CA LEU A 32 -22.25 10.62 -20.53
C LEU A 32 -21.09 10.73 -21.53
N MET A 33 -20.02 11.46 -21.15
CA MET A 33 -18.79 11.53 -21.92
C MET A 33 -17.66 10.91 -21.09
N ILE A 34 -17.08 9.82 -21.57
CA ILE A 34 -15.92 9.20 -20.91
C ILE A 34 -14.70 10.06 -21.23
N GLU A 35 -14.09 10.63 -20.19
CA GLU A 35 -12.91 11.51 -20.30
C GLU A 35 -11.62 10.71 -20.46
N GLU A 36 -11.50 9.59 -19.74
CA GLU A 36 -10.30 8.77 -19.72
C GLU A 36 -10.65 7.28 -19.65
N PHE A 37 -9.80 6.44 -20.27
CA PHE A 37 -9.82 4.99 -20.08
C PHE A 37 -8.52 4.53 -19.40
N ILE A 38 -8.65 3.81 -18.31
CA ILE A 38 -7.54 3.10 -17.68
C ILE A 38 -7.60 1.65 -18.15
N GLU A 39 -6.72 1.30 -19.06
CA GLU A 39 -6.65 -0.06 -19.61
C GLU A 39 -5.47 -0.83 -19.02
N VAL A 40 -5.75 -2.07 -18.65
CA VAL A 40 -4.75 -2.95 -18.03
C VAL A 40 -4.79 -4.32 -18.69
N GLU A 41 -3.69 -4.70 -19.32
CA GLU A 41 -3.52 -6.02 -19.92
C GLU A 41 -2.80 -6.94 -18.92
N ILE A 42 -3.57 -7.55 -18.01
CA ILE A 42 -2.98 -8.34 -16.92
C ILE A 42 -4.01 -9.29 -16.29
N SER A 43 -3.53 -10.46 -15.83
CA SER A 43 -4.35 -11.43 -15.13
C SER A 43 -4.93 -10.86 -13.81
N SER A 44 -6.15 -11.28 -13.47
CA SER A 44 -6.78 -10.96 -12.17
C SER A 44 -5.99 -11.46 -10.96
N ARG A 45 -5.09 -12.44 -11.13
CA ARG A 45 -4.25 -13.00 -10.07
C ARG A 45 -3.11 -12.08 -9.67
N LYS A 46 -2.81 -11.07 -10.47
CA LYS A 46 -1.77 -10.07 -10.19
C LYS A 46 -2.18 -9.12 -9.08
N SER A 47 -1.21 -8.47 -8.46
CA SER A 47 -1.41 -7.57 -7.34
C SER A 47 -2.27 -6.35 -7.71
N ARG A 48 -2.84 -5.67 -6.69
CA ARG A 48 -3.58 -4.42 -6.83
C ARG A 48 -2.76 -3.35 -7.58
N LYS A 49 -1.47 -3.22 -7.26
CA LYS A 49 -0.54 -2.29 -7.92
C LYS A 49 -0.36 -2.60 -9.41
N GLU A 50 -0.13 -3.87 -9.74
CA GLU A 50 0.03 -4.29 -11.14
C GLU A 50 -1.25 -4.07 -11.96
N ARG A 51 -2.43 -4.13 -11.33
CA ARG A 51 -3.74 -3.85 -11.96
C ARG A 51 -4.08 -2.36 -11.99
N ARG A 52 -3.14 -1.49 -11.62
CA ARG A 52 -3.29 -0.02 -11.60
C ARG A 52 -4.50 0.48 -10.80
N ILE A 53 -4.95 -0.27 -9.80
CA ILE A 53 -6.09 0.13 -8.96
C ILE A 53 -5.76 1.38 -8.15
N ASP A 54 -4.54 1.50 -7.63
CA ASP A 54 -4.13 2.68 -6.88
C ASP A 54 -4.06 3.93 -7.78
N GLU A 55 -3.67 3.77 -9.04
CA GLU A 55 -3.73 4.83 -10.05
C GLU A 55 -5.17 5.21 -10.37
N LEU A 56 -6.06 4.24 -10.59
CA LEU A 56 -7.48 4.46 -10.79
C LEU A 56 -8.08 5.30 -9.65
N LEU A 57 -7.78 4.89 -8.40
CA LEU A 57 -8.27 5.61 -7.23
C LEU A 57 -7.69 7.03 -7.09
N SER A 58 -6.46 7.26 -7.55
CA SER A 58 -5.85 8.60 -7.54
C SER A 58 -6.40 9.55 -8.58
N ARG A 59 -7.01 9.02 -9.65
CA ARG A 59 -7.63 9.82 -10.73
C ARG A 59 -9.06 10.21 -10.43
N LEU A 60 -9.75 9.45 -9.58
CA LEU A 60 -11.15 9.66 -9.22
C LEU A 60 -11.27 10.63 -8.06
N ASN A 61 -12.10 11.64 -8.25
CA ASN A 61 -12.44 12.65 -7.26
C ASN A 61 -13.90 12.53 -6.83
N LYS A 62 -14.27 13.29 -5.81
CA LYS A 62 -15.65 13.35 -5.33
C LYS A 62 -16.65 13.66 -6.46
N ASN A 63 -17.75 12.93 -6.49
CA ASN A 63 -18.83 12.99 -7.50
C ASN A 63 -18.41 12.53 -8.91
N ASP A 64 -17.27 11.85 -9.07
CA ASP A 64 -16.93 11.22 -10.33
C ASP A 64 -17.62 9.87 -10.49
N LEU A 65 -17.69 9.38 -11.72
CA LEU A 65 -18.33 8.12 -12.09
C LEU A 65 -17.31 7.17 -12.69
N LEU A 66 -17.22 5.96 -12.11
CA LEU A 66 -16.43 4.87 -12.64
C LEU A 66 -17.32 3.90 -13.44
N LEU A 67 -17.01 3.68 -14.70
CA LEU A 67 -17.65 2.69 -15.56
C LEU A 67 -16.76 1.44 -15.67
N VAL A 68 -17.35 0.29 -15.38
CA VAL A 68 -16.68 -1.02 -15.46
C VAL A 68 -17.60 -2.00 -16.17
N ALA A 69 -17.07 -2.86 -17.02
CA ALA A 69 -17.90 -3.83 -17.75
C ALA A 69 -18.62 -4.80 -16.79
N GLU A 70 -17.92 -5.34 -15.81
CA GLU A 70 -18.46 -6.28 -14.82
C GLU A 70 -17.57 -6.28 -13.56
N LEU A 71 -18.11 -6.73 -12.46
CA LEU A 71 -17.47 -6.77 -11.14
C LEU A 71 -16.14 -7.54 -11.13
N SER A 72 -16.05 -8.62 -11.91
CA SER A 72 -14.85 -9.44 -12.04
C SER A 72 -13.64 -8.69 -12.60
N ARG A 73 -13.84 -7.54 -13.26
CA ARG A 73 -12.73 -6.70 -13.79
C ARG A 73 -12.05 -5.90 -12.70
N LEU A 74 -12.79 -5.54 -11.65
CA LEU A 74 -12.28 -4.67 -10.60
C LEU A 74 -11.34 -5.41 -9.62
N GLY A 75 -11.66 -6.65 -9.24
CA GLY A 75 -10.88 -7.41 -8.27
C GLY A 75 -10.63 -8.87 -8.67
N ARG A 76 -9.78 -9.55 -7.90
CA ARG A 76 -9.46 -10.98 -8.06
C ARG A 76 -10.39 -11.89 -7.25
N ASN A 77 -10.99 -11.36 -6.23
CA ASN A 77 -11.96 -12.04 -5.38
C ASN A 77 -12.99 -11.01 -4.86
N MET A 78 -14.07 -11.52 -4.29
CA MET A 78 -15.16 -10.68 -3.81
C MET A 78 -14.69 -9.66 -2.76
N MET A 79 -13.84 -10.05 -1.82
CA MET A 79 -13.38 -9.17 -0.75
C MET A 79 -12.58 -7.98 -1.26
N GLU A 80 -11.72 -8.19 -2.23
CA GLU A 80 -10.97 -7.10 -2.84
C GLU A 80 -11.90 -6.12 -3.56
N VAL A 81 -12.91 -6.65 -4.27
CA VAL A 81 -13.92 -5.82 -4.93
C VAL A 81 -14.71 -5.01 -3.91
N LEU A 82 -15.16 -5.63 -2.81
CA LEU A 82 -15.88 -4.96 -1.72
C LEU A 82 -15.03 -3.83 -1.11
N ASN A 83 -13.75 -4.09 -0.84
CA ASN A 83 -12.84 -3.07 -0.30
C ASN A 83 -12.67 -1.88 -1.28
N ILE A 84 -12.56 -2.15 -2.59
CA ILE A 84 -12.44 -1.09 -3.61
C ILE A 84 -13.75 -0.28 -3.69
N ILE A 85 -14.91 -0.94 -3.69
CA ILE A 85 -16.21 -0.28 -3.69
C ILE A 85 -16.38 0.59 -2.44
N THR A 86 -16.02 0.08 -1.27
CA THR A 86 -16.08 0.84 -0.01
C THR A 86 -15.17 2.06 -0.07
N GLU A 87 -13.92 1.91 -0.53
CA GLU A 87 -12.96 3.00 -0.67
C GLU A 87 -13.44 4.09 -1.64
N LEU A 88 -14.08 3.71 -2.75
CA LEU A 88 -14.68 4.65 -3.70
C LEU A 88 -15.90 5.35 -3.10
N SER A 89 -16.74 4.62 -2.36
CA SER A 89 -17.88 5.19 -1.67
C SER A 89 -17.48 6.22 -0.60
N GLU A 90 -16.41 5.95 0.18
CA GLU A 90 -15.86 6.89 1.16
C GLU A 90 -15.37 8.19 0.52
N ARG A 91 -15.06 8.15 -0.78
CA ARG A 91 -14.66 9.32 -1.59
C ARG A 91 -15.85 9.95 -2.33
N ASP A 92 -17.08 9.49 -2.10
CA ASP A 92 -18.27 9.90 -2.85
C ASP A 92 -18.13 9.68 -4.37
N VAL A 93 -17.49 8.60 -4.79
CA VAL A 93 -17.38 8.16 -6.19
C VAL A 93 -18.42 7.08 -6.46
N GLU A 94 -19.19 7.25 -7.53
CA GLU A 94 -20.19 6.27 -7.97
C GLU A 94 -19.57 5.23 -8.92
N ILE A 95 -20.09 4.00 -8.88
CA ILE A 95 -19.67 2.91 -9.77
C ILE A 95 -20.87 2.35 -10.52
N VAL A 96 -20.66 2.13 -11.82
CA VAL A 96 -21.61 1.40 -12.67
C VAL A 96 -20.95 0.17 -13.26
N PHE A 97 -21.58 -0.98 -13.02
CA PHE A 97 -21.25 -2.24 -13.68
C PHE A 97 -22.22 -2.45 -14.84
N VAL A 98 -21.76 -2.18 -16.08
CA VAL A 98 -22.64 -2.11 -17.26
C VAL A 98 -23.38 -3.43 -17.54
N ARG A 99 -22.73 -4.59 -17.31
CA ARG A 99 -23.36 -5.91 -17.44
C ARG A 99 -24.15 -6.38 -16.23
N GLN A 100 -24.01 -5.67 -15.11
CA GLN A 100 -24.58 -6.04 -13.82
C GLN A 100 -25.12 -4.77 -13.12
N PRO A 101 -26.08 -4.05 -13.76
CA PRO A 101 -26.52 -2.76 -13.28
C PRO A 101 -27.13 -2.82 -11.87
N GLU A 102 -27.63 -3.98 -11.45
CA GLU A 102 -28.16 -4.26 -10.11
C GLU A 102 -27.09 -4.18 -9.01
N LEU A 103 -25.80 -4.34 -9.35
CA LEU A 103 -24.67 -4.23 -8.43
C LEU A 103 -24.03 -2.83 -8.41
N SER A 104 -24.55 -1.92 -9.23
CA SER A 104 -24.04 -0.55 -9.30
C SER A 104 -24.40 0.24 -8.06
N THR A 105 -23.52 1.17 -7.66
CA THR A 105 -23.77 2.03 -6.49
C THR A 105 -24.69 3.22 -6.81
N THR A 106 -24.98 3.44 -8.08
CA THR A 106 -25.93 4.46 -8.57
C THR A 106 -27.37 4.01 -8.37
N GLY A 107 -28.27 4.98 -8.30
CA GLY A 107 -29.72 4.74 -8.26
C GLY A 107 -30.28 4.45 -6.87
N PRO A 108 -31.60 4.10 -6.78
CA PRO A 108 -32.33 4.07 -5.51
C PRO A 108 -31.84 3.00 -4.53
N HIS A 109 -31.25 1.92 -5.01
CA HIS A 109 -30.73 0.83 -4.19
C HIS A 109 -29.23 0.94 -3.88
N GLY A 110 -28.52 1.90 -4.48
CA GLY A 110 -27.08 2.08 -4.31
C GLY A 110 -26.64 2.19 -2.85
N LYS A 111 -27.36 2.99 -2.05
CA LYS A 111 -27.08 3.14 -0.61
C LYS A 111 -27.23 1.82 0.16
N LEU A 112 -28.25 1.03 -0.16
CA LEU A 112 -28.45 -0.27 0.46
C LEU A 112 -27.34 -1.26 0.10
N LEU A 113 -26.95 -1.29 -1.18
CA LEU A 113 -25.84 -2.11 -1.65
C LEU A 113 -24.52 -1.72 -0.97
N LEU A 114 -24.23 -0.44 -0.84
CA LEU A 114 -23.06 0.05 -0.14
C LEU A 114 -23.04 -0.37 1.32
N ALA A 115 -24.19 -0.29 2.02
CA ALA A 115 -24.30 -0.76 3.39
C ALA A 115 -24.04 -2.27 3.51
N ILE A 116 -24.57 -3.07 2.57
CA ILE A 116 -24.32 -4.52 2.50
C ILE A 116 -22.84 -4.79 2.22
N TYR A 117 -22.21 -4.08 1.28
CA TYR A 117 -20.81 -4.24 0.96
C TYR A 117 -19.91 -3.88 2.15
N SER A 118 -20.18 -2.77 2.84
CA SER A 118 -19.44 -2.36 4.04
C SER A 118 -19.57 -3.42 5.15
N TYR A 119 -20.76 -3.93 5.40
CA TYR A 119 -20.99 -4.98 6.39
C TYR A 119 -20.17 -6.25 6.09
N PHE A 120 -20.16 -6.71 4.83
CA PHE A 120 -19.36 -7.88 4.44
C PHE A 120 -17.86 -7.61 4.60
N ALA A 121 -17.37 -6.42 4.24
CA ALA A 121 -15.98 -6.06 4.39
C ALA A 121 -15.53 -6.02 5.88
N GLU A 122 -16.38 -5.52 6.78
CA GLU A 122 -16.14 -5.53 8.23
C GLU A 122 -16.14 -6.96 8.79
N THR A 123 -17.16 -7.74 8.44
CA THR A 123 -17.29 -9.13 8.92
C THR A 123 -16.08 -9.99 8.54
N GLU A 124 -15.57 -9.84 7.32
CA GLU A 124 -14.37 -10.56 6.89
C GLU A 124 -13.12 -10.13 7.66
N ARG A 125 -12.94 -8.83 7.92
CA ARG A 125 -11.81 -8.34 8.74
C ARG A 125 -11.86 -8.94 10.14
N ASP A 126 -13.05 -9.00 10.74
CA ASP A 126 -13.25 -9.59 12.06
C ASP A 126 -12.97 -11.10 12.04
N PHE A 127 -13.43 -11.81 11.01
CA PHE A 127 -13.18 -13.24 10.85
C PHE A 127 -11.68 -13.54 10.70
N ILE A 128 -10.96 -12.77 9.89
CA ILE A 128 -9.50 -12.87 9.75
C ILE A 128 -8.81 -12.59 11.10
N SER A 129 -9.25 -11.55 11.82
CA SER A 129 -8.69 -11.20 13.12
C SER A 129 -8.88 -12.35 14.14
N VAL A 130 -10.09 -12.90 14.23
CA VAL A 130 -10.40 -14.02 15.14
C VAL A 130 -9.57 -15.26 14.77
N THR A 131 -9.57 -15.64 13.51
CA THR A 131 -8.81 -16.81 13.01
C THR A 131 -7.31 -16.66 13.26
N THR A 132 -6.77 -15.47 13.02
CA THR A 132 -5.36 -15.16 13.28
C THR A 132 -5.03 -15.28 14.77
N LYS A 133 -5.87 -14.71 15.65
CA LYS A 133 -5.71 -14.83 17.11
C LYS A 133 -5.76 -16.29 17.58
N GLN A 134 -6.69 -17.07 17.05
CA GLN A 134 -6.79 -18.50 17.36
C GLN A 134 -5.55 -19.26 16.86
N GLY A 135 -5.09 -19.01 15.64
CA GLY A 135 -3.86 -19.62 15.11
C GLY A 135 -2.62 -19.27 15.93
N LEU A 136 -2.48 -18.01 16.34
CA LEU A 136 -1.36 -17.57 17.20
C LEU A 136 -1.46 -18.20 18.60
N ALA A 137 -2.64 -18.32 19.16
CA ALA A 137 -2.84 -18.99 20.45
C ALA A 137 -2.49 -20.48 20.38
N ALA A 138 -2.91 -21.18 19.32
CA ALA A 138 -2.56 -22.57 19.07
C ALA A 138 -1.05 -22.76 18.88
N ALA A 139 -0.40 -21.90 18.10
CA ALA A 139 1.05 -21.93 17.92
C ALA A 139 1.80 -21.74 19.25
N LYS A 140 1.34 -20.79 20.07
CA LYS A 140 1.90 -20.55 21.40
C LYS A 140 1.71 -21.76 22.34
N ALA A 141 0.54 -22.40 22.31
CA ALA A 141 0.27 -23.61 23.09
C ALA A 141 1.16 -24.78 22.68
N ASN A 142 1.52 -24.85 21.39
CA ASN A 142 2.46 -25.83 20.84
C ASN A 142 3.95 -25.45 21.06
N GLY A 143 4.24 -24.45 21.90
CA GLY A 143 5.62 -24.05 22.23
C GLY A 143 6.33 -23.23 21.16
N VAL A 144 5.65 -22.78 20.11
CA VAL A 144 6.25 -21.93 19.08
C VAL A 144 6.48 -20.54 19.66
N GLN A 145 7.74 -20.08 19.64
CA GLN A 145 8.07 -18.73 20.06
C GLN A 145 7.66 -17.75 18.96
N LEU A 146 6.66 -16.90 19.26
CA LEU A 146 6.16 -15.91 18.33
C LEU A 146 7.04 -14.67 18.34
N GLY A 147 7.10 -14.01 17.17
CA GLY A 147 7.86 -12.78 16.98
C GLY A 147 9.26 -13.00 16.46
N ARG A 148 10.04 -11.93 16.43
CA ARG A 148 11.43 -11.99 15.96
C ARG A 148 12.31 -12.76 16.95
N PRO A 149 13.12 -13.73 16.51
CA PRO A 149 14.03 -14.45 17.40
C PRO A 149 14.94 -13.49 18.17
N ARG A 150 15.12 -13.75 19.47
CA ARG A 150 16.04 -12.95 20.30
C ARG A 150 17.44 -13.01 19.72
N GLY A 151 18.10 -11.85 19.60
CA GLY A 151 19.46 -11.74 19.06
C GLY A 151 19.54 -11.79 17.53
N SER A 152 18.43 -11.92 16.79
CA SER A 152 18.47 -11.82 15.35
C SER A 152 18.87 -10.40 14.93
N LYS A 153 20.02 -10.27 14.28
CA LYS A 153 20.49 -9.01 13.68
C LYS A 153 19.94 -8.87 12.27
N ASN A 154 19.75 -7.65 11.80
CA ASN A 154 19.56 -7.42 10.35
C ASN A 154 20.84 -7.88 9.65
N LYS A 155 20.71 -8.55 8.51
CA LYS A 155 21.87 -9.02 7.73
C LYS A 155 22.77 -7.85 7.33
N GLU A 156 22.18 -6.70 6.99
CA GLU A 156 22.87 -5.46 6.65
C GLU A 156 22.12 -4.29 7.29
N ARG A 157 22.85 -3.43 7.97
CA ARG A 157 22.32 -2.16 8.47
C ARG A 157 22.67 -1.08 7.46
N ILE A 158 21.82 -0.10 7.28
CA ILE A 158 22.04 1.01 6.33
C ILE A 158 23.37 1.74 6.62
N LEU A 159 23.81 1.74 7.88
CA LEU A 159 25.05 2.40 8.31
C LEU A 159 26.30 1.49 8.25
N ASP A 160 26.15 0.20 7.97
CA ASP A 160 27.31 -0.71 7.90
C ASP A 160 28.34 -0.29 6.83
N PRO A 161 27.95 0.14 5.60
CA PRO A 161 28.89 0.66 4.61
C PRO A 161 29.64 1.92 5.05
N TYR A 162 29.07 2.68 5.95
CA TYR A 162 29.63 3.96 6.42
C TYR A 162 30.39 3.81 7.76
N LYS A 163 30.54 2.60 8.29
CA LYS A 163 31.18 2.35 9.60
C LYS A 163 32.57 2.94 9.68
N GLU A 164 33.42 2.72 8.68
CA GLU A 164 34.79 3.25 8.68
C GLU A 164 34.85 4.77 8.59
N GLN A 165 33.94 5.39 7.83
CA GLN A 165 33.83 6.84 7.79
C GLN A 165 33.38 7.42 9.13
N ILE A 166 32.38 6.78 9.78
CA ILE A 166 31.91 7.19 11.11
C ILE A 166 33.05 7.07 12.13
N LYS A 167 33.82 5.99 12.10
CA LYS A 167 34.98 5.78 12.95
C LYS A 167 36.03 6.88 12.78
N HIS A 168 36.36 7.18 11.53
CA HIS A 168 37.32 8.24 11.21
C HIS A 168 36.86 9.61 11.73
N TYR A 169 35.60 10.01 11.53
CA TYR A 169 35.07 11.27 12.03
C TYR A 169 35.02 11.33 13.57
N LEU A 170 34.73 10.22 14.24
CA LEU A 170 34.80 10.15 15.70
C LEU A 170 36.23 10.34 16.19
N GLN A 171 37.26 9.77 15.51
CA GLN A 171 38.66 9.96 15.84
C GLN A 171 39.12 11.42 15.63
N MET A 172 38.56 12.10 14.62
CA MET A 172 38.79 13.53 14.39
C MET A 172 38.11 14.44 15.42
N GLY A 173 37.33 13.90 16.33
CA GLY A 173 36.64 14.68 17.38
C GLY A 173 35.30 15.28 16.96
N LEU A 174 34.75 14.92 15.80
CA LEU A 174 33.42 15.38 15.37
C LEU A 174 32.33 14.78 16.25
N ASN A 175 31.37 15.62 16.66
CA ASN A 175 30.21 15.14 17.39
C ASN A 175 29.26 14.32 16.50
N LEU A 176 28.47 13.44 17.12
CA LEU A 176 27.63 12.49 16.39
C LEU A 176 26.54 13.17 15.53
N ALA A 177 26.09 14.40 15.92
CA ALA A 177 25.11 15.13 15.13
C ALA A 177 25.71 15.67 13.81
N SER A 178 26.96 16.16 13.86
CA SER A 178 27.68 16.57 12.65
C SER A 178 27.96 15.38 11.74
N ILE A 179 28.35 14.21 12.30
CA ILE A 179 28.56 12.97 11.55
C ILE A 179 27.26 12.54 10.87
N GLN A 180 26.13 12.60 11.58
CA GLN A 180 24.81 12.32 10.99
C GLN A 180 24.53 13.21 9.79
N THR A 181 24.76 14.51 9.89
CA THR A 181 24.53 15.46 8.79
C THR A 181 25.38 15.12 7.56
N ILE A 182 26.67 14.82 7.78
CA ILE A 182 27.60 14.47 6.69
C ILE A 182 27.18 13.18 5.98
N ILE A 183 26.85 12.13 6.74
CA ILE A 183 26.47 10.83 6.16
C ILE A 183 25.08 10.89 5.54
N ASN A 184 24.11 11.60 6.14
CA ASN A 184 22.77 11.72 5.57
C ASN A 184 22.77 12.42 4.21
N ASN A 185 23.72 13.31 3.92
CA ASN A 185 23.86 13.92 2.60
C ASN A 185 24.32 12.90 1.51
N GLN A 186 24.80 11.73 1.90
CA GLN A 186 25.21 10.64 1.02
C GLN A 186 24.13 9.54 0.87
N LEU A 187 23.07 9.60 1.69
CA LEU A 187 21.99 8.62 1.72
C LEU A 187 20.80 9.10 0.88
N GLU A 188 20.16 8.18 0.16
CA GLU A 188 18.89 8.46 -0.53
C GLU A 188 17.76 8.83 0.45
N GLN A 189 17.78 8.24 1.65
CA GLN A 189 16.82 8.53 2.71
C GLN A 189 17.55 8.87 4.01
N PRO A 190 17.30 10.04 4.60
CA PRO A 190 17.98 10.46 5.81
C PRO A 190 17.58 9.59 7.01
N ILE A 191 18.54 9.24 7.84
CA ILE A 191 18.39 8.43 9.04
C ILE A 191 18.34 9.34 10.28
N THR A 192 17.51 8.98 11.25
CA THR A 192 17.33 9.75 12.49
C THR A 192 18.56 9.68 13.39
N TYR A 193 18.76 10.71 14.21
CA TYR A 193 19.85 10.76 15.22
C TYR A 193 19.81 9.57 16.18
N THR A 194 18.61 9.13 16.56
CA THR A 194 18.42 7.97 17.44
C THR A 194 18.98 6.68 16.82
N SER A 195 18.85 6.50 15.50
CA SER A 195 19.40 5.36 14.78
C SER A 195 20.92 5.38 14.73
N TYR A 196 21.55 6.57 14.51
CA TYR A 196 23.01 6.74 14.60
C TYR A 196 23.52 6.44 16.01
N ARG A 197 22.86 7.01 17.02
CA ARG A 197 23.20 6.76 18.42
C ARG A 197 23.09 5.27 18.77
N TYR A 198 22.05 4.59 18.31
CA TYR A 198 21.88 3.16 18.49
C TYR A 198 22.99 2.37 17.80
N PHE A 199 23.32 2.72 16.56
CA PHE A 199 24.38 2.07 15.77
C PHE A 199 25.74 2.15 16.48
N VAL A 200 26.16 3.38 16.85
CA VAL A 200 27.43 3.62 17.52
C VAL A 200 27.50 2.94 18.89
N ARG A 201 26.39 2.97 19.67
CA ARG A 201 26.34 2.36 21.00
C ARG A 201 26.47 0.84 20.99
N HIS A 202 26.03 0.17 19.93
CA HIS A 202 26.02 -1.28 19.83
C HIS A 202 27.13 -1.83 18.93
N ASP A 203 28.06 -0.98 18.51
CA ASP A 203 29.26 -1.36 17.77
C ASP A 203 30.49 -1.34 18.70
N GLN A 204 31.28 -2.43 18.66
CA GLN A 204 32.41 -2.62 19.57
C GLN A 204 33.56 -1.63 19.30
N ASP A 205 33.73 -1.19 18.05
CA ASP A 205 34.81 -0.29 17.64
C ASP A 205 34.44 1.19 17.81
N LEU A 206 33.14 1.53 17.62
CA LEU A 206 32.68 2.92 17.63
C LEU A 206 32.31 3.41 19.03
N TRP A 207 31.79 2.52 19.88
CA TRP A 207 31.34 2.89 21.23
C TRP A 207 32.43 3.49 22.11
N PRO A 208 33.65 2.92 22.22
CA PRO A 208 34.70 3.50 23.02
C PRO A 208 35.07 4.93 22.57
N LEU A 209 35.22 5.13 21.26
CA LEU A 209 35.58 6.43 20.68
C LEU A 209 34.53 7.52 21.00
N TRP A 210 33.23 7.17 20.89
CA TRP A 210 32.17 8.11 21.20
C TRP A 210 32.01 8.38 22.70
N LYS A 211 32.25 7.39 23.55
CA LYS A 211 32.24 7.53 25.01
C LYS A 211 33.31 8.46 25.49
N ASP A 212 34.55 8.32 25.04
CA ASP A 212 35.68 9.19 25.40
C ASP A 212 35.46 10.65 24.99
N GLN A 213 34.80 10.89 23.86
CA GLN A 213 34.43 12.25 23.46
C GLN A 213 33.42 12.90 24.43
N LYS A 214 32.41 12.13 24.89
CA LYS A 214 31.41 12.63 25.82
C LYS A 214 31.99 12.99 27.17
N GLU A 215 32.92 12.22 27.65
CA GLU A 215 33.62 12.50 28.93
C GLU A 215 34.47 13.75 28.83
N LYS A 216 35.15 14.01 27.71
CA LYS A 216 35.93 15.24 27.44
C LYS A 216 35.07 16.51 27.25
N THR A 217 33.80 16.38 26.87
CA THR A 217 32.92 17.53 26.64
C THR A 217 32.11 17.91 27.91
N SER A 218 32.15 17.08 28.95
CA SER A 218 31.45 17.27 30.22
C SER A 218 32.36 17.81 31.33
N THR A 219 33.66 18.07 31.04
CA THR A 219 34.65 18.74 31.90
C THR A 219 34.90 20.11 31.39
#